data_2c2067afdbfee43ac9420af3ae8a187e
#
_entry.id   2c2067afdbfee43ac9420af3ae8a187e
#
_cell.length_a   1.000
_cell.length_b   1.000
_cell.length_c   1.000
_cell.angle_alpha   90.00
_cell.angle_beta   90.00
_cell.angle_gamma   90.00
#
_symmetry.space_group_name_H-M   'P 1'
#
loop_
_entity.id
_entity.type
_entity.pdbx_description
1 polymer ?
#
loop_
_entity_poly.entity_id
_entity_poly.type
_entity_poly.pdbx_seq_one_letter_code
_entity_poly.pdbx_strand_id
1 'polypeptide(L)'
;MAIQTRGTFVELYDNIDKSVFTILFDAQKELPAIWKDLINIKTSDRKFERVMSVTGVGDIPEKGEGAAYTASVIRPGWTKDFIHTEFGAMFEVTQTALEDDQYDQLSQNGRWFMFASRVVEEKRAAILYNNGFTSEQSPDGVSIFNSAHALKAGGTARNILASAADLSATSLEQALVDLQTETKVEAGQIVAPATSLVLAVPPALEFTAHRLVNSLLRPGVADNDTNALKRRNWTIIVNPYFTDTDAWFLQDASKKRHGLTSYTRVPISMEPPMTDPRTRNRMYPVRWRRSFGCSFWQGTFGSPGV
;
A
#
# COMPACT_ATOMS: atom_id res chain seq x y z
N MET A 1 35.21 49.18 -4.38
CA MET A 1 34.00 48.35 -4.56
C MET A 1 34.35 47.20 -5.48
N ALA A 2 34.36 46.02 -4.98
CA ALA A 2 34.55 44.83 -5.82
C ALA A 2 33.26 44.61 -6.62
N ILE A 3 33.35 44.67 -7.95
CA ILE A 3 32.23 44.37 -8.84
C ILE A 3 32.02 42.86 -8.76
N GLN A 4 30.88 42.45 -8.22
CA GLN A 4 30.47 41.05 -8.26
C GLN A 4 30.20 40.67 -9.72
N THR A 5 30.98 39.75 -10.24
CA THR A 5 30.85 39.27 -11.60
C THR A 5 29.76 38.24 -11.72
N ARG A 6 29.20 38.08 -12.92
CA ARG A 6 28.14 37.10 -13.25
C ARG A 6 28.43 35.68 -12.77
N GLY A 7 29.73 35.27 -12.69
CA GLY A 7 30.15 33.97 -12.19
C GLY A 7 29.82 33.72 -10.71
N THR A 8 30.01 34.72 -9.87
CA THR A 8 29.74 34.62 -8.41
C THR A 8 28.23 34.44 -8.11
N PHE A 9 27.35 35.01 -8.91
CA PHE A 9 25.91 34.83 -8.76
C PHE A 9 25.46 33.43 -9.19
N VAL A 10 26.00 32.89 -10.28
CA VAL A 10 25.68 31.54 -10.75
C VAL A 10 26.11 30.48 -9.73
N GLU A 11 27.30 30.63 -9.15
CA GLU A 11 27.80 29.72 -8.12
C GLU A 11 26.96 29.78 -6.84
N LEU A 12 26.45 30.96 -6.46
CA LEU A 12 25.57 31.11 -5.29
C LEU A 12 24.24 30.39 -5.50
N TYR A 13 23.59 30.56 -6.65
CA TYR A 13 22.35 29.86 -6.99
C TYR A 13 22.54 28.36 -7.08
N ASP A 14 23.60 27.88 -7.70
CA ASP A 14 23.92 26.45 -7.78
C ASP A 14 24.14 25.83 -6.40
N ASN A 15 24.75 26.56 -5.48
CA ASN A 15 24.97 26.08 -4.11
C ASN A 15 23.68 26.05 -3.29
N ILE A 16 22.80 27.04 -3.44
CA ILE A 16 21.47 27.07 -2.79
C ILE A 16 20.61 25.93 -3.32
N ASP A 17 20.50 25.78 -4.64
CA ASP A 17 19.73 24.72 -5.25
C ASP A 17 20.23 23.33 -4.78
N LYS A 18 21.55 23.11 -4.73
CA LYS A 18 22.15 21.86 -4.22
C LYS A 18 21.85 21.64 -2.73
N SER A 19 21.88 22.69 -1.89
CA SER A 19 21.57 22.56 -0.48
C SER A 19 20.10 22.20 -0.26
N VAL A 20 19.15 22.83 -0.96
CA VAL A 20 17.72 22.51 -0.92
C VAL A 20 17.48 21.08 -1.38
N PHE A 21 18.12 20.62 -2.46
CA PHE A 21 18.05 19.25 -2.94
C PHE A 21 18.54 18.24 -1.89
N THR A 22 19.68 18.49 -1.27
CA THR A 22 20.27 17.60 -0.27
C THR A 22 19.35 17.48 0.96
N ILE A 23 18.81 18.58 1.45
CA ILE A 23 17.90 18.61 2.60
C ILE A 23 16.59 17.87 2.29
N LEU A 24 16.06 18.01 1.08
CA LEU A 24 14.88 17.29 0.64
C LEU A 24 15.10 15.78 0.61
N PHE A 25 16.25 15.34 0.10
CA PHE A 25 16.62 13.92 0.10
C PHE A 25 16.77 13.35 1.51
N ASP A 26 17.35 14.10 2.42
CA ASP A 26 17.52 13.66 3.81
C ASP A 26 16.19 13.62 4.55
N ALA A 27 15.33 14.62 4.39
CA ALA A 27 13.97 14.62 4.95
C ALA A 27 13.12 13.43 4.43
N GLN A 28 13.37 12.98 3.19
CA GLN A 28 12.71 11.79 2.65
C GLN A 28 13.11 10.51 3.36
N LYS A 29 14.33 10.41 3.88
CA LYS A 29 14.84 9.24 4.62
C LYS A 29 14.36 9.22 6.07
N GLU A 30 14.13 10.38 6.68
CA GLU A 30 13.73 10.51 8.08
C GLU A 30 12.30 9.99 8.36
N LEU A 31 11.42 9.96 7.35
CA LEU A 31 10.04 9.55 7.50
C LEU A 31 9.84 8.11 7.01
N PRO A 32 9.54 7.17 7.91
CA PRO A 32 9.23 5.81 7.51
C PRO A 32 7.96 5.80 6.63
N ALA A 33 8.00 5.05 5.55
CA ALA A 33 6.86 4.88 4.67
C ALA A 33 6.16 3.56 5.04
N ILE A 34 5.19 3.63 5.98
CA ILE A 34 4.46 2.48 6.52
C ILE A 34 3.74 1.69 5.42
N TRP A 35 3.15 2.41 4.45
CA TRP A 35 2.43 1.78 3.35
C TRP A 35 3.30 0.84 2.49
N LYS A 36 4.61 1.05 2.46
CA LYS A 36 5.53 0.19 1.69
C LYS A 36 5.61 -1.23 2.23
N ASP A 37 5.34 -1.42 3.50
CA ASP A 37 5.31 -2.75 4.11
C ASP A 37 4.00 -3.48 3.84
N LEU A 38 2.93 -2.73 3.59
CA LEU A 38 1.59 -3.25 3.33
C LEU A 38 1.31 -3.53 1.85
N ILE A 39 1.95 -2.82 0.91
CA ILE A 39 1.61 -2.82 -0.51
C ILE A 39 2.80 -3.26 -1.37
N ASN A 40 2.52 -4.04 -2.39
CA ASN A 40 3.51 -4.45 -3.38
C ASN A 40 3.84 -3.29 -4.33
N ILE A 41 5.12 -2.92 -4.41
CA ILE A 41 5.59 -1.79 -5.22
C ILE A 41 6.13 -2.29 -6.54
N LYS A 42 5.61 -1.76 -7.63
CA LYS A 42 6.07 -2.01 -9.01
C LYS A 42 6.34 -0.69 -9.71
N THR A 43 7.21 -0.71 -10.70
CA THR A 43 7.45 0.43 -11.60
C THR A 43 6.62 0.27 -12.87
N SER A 44 6.29 1.39 -13.51
CA SER A 44 5.57 1.43 -14.77
C SER A 44 6.18 2.46 -15.72
N ASP A 45 6.28 2.08 -17.00
CA ASP A 45 6.70 2.99 -18.09
C ASP A 45 5.55 3.35 -19.04
N ARG A 46 4.33 2.88 -18.74
CA ARG A 46 3.16 3.04 -19.60
C ARG A 46 2.23 4.12 -19.08
N LYS A 47 1.26 4.51 -19.90
CA LYS A 47 0.19 5.45 -19.53
C LYS A 47 -0.69 4.89 -18.41
N PHE A 48 -0.98 3.61 -18.46
CA PHE A 48 -1.70 2.82 -17.46
C PHE A 48 -1.16 1.39 -17.49
N GLU A 49 -1.31 0.65 -16.41
CA GLU A 49 -0.98 -0.77 -16.36
C GLU A 49 -2.25 -1.59 -16.33
N ARG A 50 -2.35 -2.55 -17.23
CA ARG A 50 -3.44 -3.54 -17.25
C ARG A 50 -2.92 -4.86 -16.69
N VAL A 51 -3.48 -5.27 -15.58
CA VAL A 51 -3.21 -6.58 -14.98
C VAL A 51 -4.39 -7.49 -15.31
N MET A 52 -4.08 -8.66 -15.85
CA MET A 52 -5.07 -9.70 -16.17
C MET A 52 -4.73 -10.94 -15.37
N SER A 53 -5.70 -11.49 -14.66
CA SER A 53 -5.59 -12.81 -14.06
C SER A 53 -5.81 -13.89 -15.12
N VAL A 54 -5.38 -15.11 -14.82
CA VAL A 54 -5.70 -16.31 -15.62
C VAL A 54 -6.46 -17.28 -14.74
N THR A 55 -7.39 -18.03 -15.32
CA THR A 55 -8.21 -18.96 -14.53
C THR A 55 -7.40 -20.10 -13.92
N GLY A 56 -6.19 -20.35 -14.43
CA GLY A 56 -5.44 -21.53 -14.05
C GLY A 56 -6.02 -22.81 -14.69
N VAL A 57 -5.43 -23.92 -14.30
CA VAL A 57 -5.90 -25.28 -14.68
C VAL A 57 -6.69 -25.80 -13.47
N GLY A 58 -7.90 -26.26 -13.69
CA GLY A 58 -8.70 -26.94 -12.64
C GLY A 58 -8.02 -28.21 -12.14
N ASP A 59 -8.73 -29.02 -11.38
CA ASP A 59 -8.20 -30.29 -10.90
C ASP A 59 -7.83 -31.20 -12.06
N ILE A 60 -6.64 -31.79 -11.98
CA ILE A 60 -6.17 -32.75 -12.98
C ILE A 60 -6.81 -34.11 -12.65
N PRO A 61 -7.66 -34.66 -13.55
CA PRO A 61 -8.29 -35.93 -13.29
C PRO A 61 -7.27 -37.08 -13.31
N GLU A 62 -7.57 -38.14 -12.60
CA GLU A 62 -6.81 -39.37 -12.64
C GLU A 62 -6.92 -40.00 -14.05
N LYS A 63 -5.79 -40.44 -14.55
CA LYS A 63 -5.69 -41.06 -15.86
C LYS A 63 -5.49 -42.59 -15.70
N GLY A 64 -6.45 -43.38 -16.22
CA GLY A 64 -6.29 -44.84 -16.29
C GLY A 64 -5.18 -45.24 -17.29
N GLU A 65 -4.66 -46.44 -17.12
CA GLU A 65 -3.67 -47.03 -18.05
C GLU A 65 -4.23 -47.10 -19.48
N GLY A 66 -3.48 -46.56 -20.45
CA GLY A 66 -3.91 -46.51 -21.86
C GLY A 66 -4.97 -45.45 -22.20
N ALA A 67 -5.52 -44.71 -21.24
CA ALA A 67 -6.49 -43.65 -21.51
C ALA A 67 -5.83 -42.42 -22.11
N ALA A 68 -6.60 -41.62 -22.86
CA ALA A 68 -6.15 -40.35 -23.41
C ALA A 68 -5.99 -39.28 -22.32
N TYR A 69 -5.10 -38.31 -22.53
CA TYR A 69 -4.99 -37.15 -21.66
C TYR A 69 -6.20 -36.21 -21.77
N THR A 70 -6.72 -35.72 -20.67
CA THR A 70 -7.75 -34.70 -20.65
C THR A 70 -7.14 -33.34 -20.98
N ALA A 71 -7.67 -32.69 -22.02
CA ALA A 71 -7.23 -31.35 -22.38
C ALA A 71 -7.76 -30.33 -21.34
N SER A 72 -6.86 -29.58 -20.71
CA SER A 72 -7.21 -28.48 -19.82
C SER A 72 -7.09 -27.16 -20.54
N VAL A 73 -8.10 -26.29 -20.39
CA VAL A 73 -8.15 -24.97 -21.05
C VAL A 73 -7.93 -23.87 -20.03
N ILE A 74 -6.86 -23.12 -20.23
CA ILE A 74 -6.61 -21.88 -19.48
C ILE A 74 -7.35 -20.75 -20.17
N ARG A 75 -8.16 -20.01 -19.44
CA ARG A 75 -8.92 -18.86 -19.94
C ARG A 75 -8.44 -17.57 -19.30
N PRO A 76 -8.58 -16.41 -20.00
CA PRO A 76 -8.35 -15.13 -19.38
C PRO A 76 -9.35 -14.92 -18.23
N GLY A 77 -8.85 -14.45 -17.10
CA GLY A 77 -9.62 -14.13 -15.91
C GLY A 77 -10.13 -12.69 -15.91
N TRP A 78 -10.08 -12.07 -14.74
CA TRP A 78 -10.49 -10.69 -14.54
C TRP A 78 -9.36 -9.72 -14.92
N THR A 79 -9.72 -8.52 -15.34
CA THR A 79 -8.77 -7.46 -15.69
C THR A 79 -8.95 -6.25 -14.79
N LYS A 80 -7.84 -5.63 -14.38
CA LYS A 80 -7.83 -4.37 -13.65
C LYS A 80 -6.86 -3.40 -14.30
N ASP A 81 -7.34 -2.17 -14.53
CA ASP A 81 -6.52 -1.08 -15.04
C ASP A 81 -6.07 -0.19 -13.88
N PHE A 82 -4.79 0.09 -13.82
CA PHE A 82 -4.17 1.01 -12.89
C PHE A 82 -3.85 2.32 -13.60
N ILE A 83 -4.70 3.31 -13.42
CA ILE A 83 -4.53 4.63 -14.01
C ILE A 83 -3.66 5.48 -13.07
N HIS A 84 -2.55 6.02 -13.59
CA HIS A 84 -1.63 6.82 -12.79
C HIS A 84 -2.19 8.21 -12.54
N THR A 85 -2.35 8.56 -11.27
CA THR A 85 -2.70 9.91 -10.84
C THR A 85 -1.43 10.74 -10.70
N GLU A 86 -1.46 11.95 -11.19
CA GLU A 86 -0.41 12.94 -11.06
C GLU A 86 -0.66 13.81 -9.83
N PHE A 87 0.38 14.02 -9.07
CA PHE A 87 0.43 14.90 -7.91
C PHE A 87 1.54 15.91 -8.15
N GLY A 88 1.29 17.15 -7.84
CA GLY A 88 2.29 18.20 -7.94
C GLY A 88 1.95 19.36 -7.05
N ALA A 89 2.98 20.00 -6.54
CA ALA A 89 2.92 21.24 -5.78
C ALA A 89 4.22 22.01 -5.98
N MET A 90 4.20 23.31 -5.78
CA MET A 90 5.40 24.10 -5.82
C MET A 90 5.40 25.13 -4.69
N PHE A 91 6.58 25.54 -4.25
CA PHE A 91 6.75 26.71 -3.42
C PHE A 91 7.55 27.77 -4.15
N GLU A 92 7.21 28.99 -3.88
CA GLU A 92 7.86 30.16 -4.45
C GLU A 92 8.64 30.90 -3.38
N VAL A 93 9.79 31.44 -3.77
CA VAL A 93 10.61 32.30 -2.95
C VAL A 93 10.89 33.58 -3.72
N THR A 94 10.70 34.71 -3.08
CA THR A 94 10.99 36.01 -3.71
C THR A 94 12.48 36.20 -3.87
N GLN A 95 12.89 36.94 -4.90
CA GLN A 95 14.28 37.25 -5.12
C GLN A 95 14.92 37.97 -3.92
N THR A 96 14.17 38.91 -3.32
CA THR A 96 14.62 39.64 -2.13
C THR A 96 14.91 38.69 -0.95
N ALA A 97 14.03 37.70 -0.72
CA ALA A 97 14.24 36.73 0.35
C ALA A 97 15.46 35.82 0.09
N LEU A 98 15.78 35.56 -1.18
CA LEU A 98 17.01 34.83 -1.57
C LEU A 98 18.29 35.68 -1.36
N GLU A 99 18.18 36.99 -1.59
CA GLU A 99 19.31 37.93 -1.44
C GLU A 99 19.59 38.29 0.03
N ASP A 100 18.54 38.28 0.88
CA ASP A 100 18.61 38.65 2.31
C ASP A 100 18.99 37.48 3.23
N ASP A 101 19.53 36.39 2.68
CA ASP A 101 20.15 35.25 3.40
C ASP A 101 19.22 34.53 4.41
N GLN A 102 17.97 34.28 4.06
CA GLN A 102 17.03 33.51 4.86
C GLN A 102 17.10 32.00 4.57
N TYR A 103 18.30 31.44 4.45
CA TYR A 103 18.54 30.06 4.01
C TYR A 103 17.91 29.00 4.92
N ASP A 104 17.86 29.23 6.22
CA ASP A 104 17.26 28.26 7.14
C ASP A 104 15.76 28.09 6.93
N GLN A 105 15.06 29.14 6.53
CA GLN A 105 13.62 29.06 6.24
C GLN A 105 13.34 28.33 4.92
N LEU A 106 14.16 28.53 3.93
CA LEU A 106 14.06 27.82 2.64
C LEU A 106 14.26 26.33 2.81
N SER A 107 15.24 25.91 3.58
CA SER A 107 15.53 24.53 3.85
C SER A 107 14.40 23.88 4.66
N GLN A 108 13.81 24.56 5.62
CA GLN A 108 12.64 24.08 6.36
C GLN A 108 11.41 23.95 5.49
N ASN A 109 11.14 24.90 4.60
CA ASN A 109 10.03 24.82 3.65
C ASN A 109 10.16 23.58 2.74
N GLY A 110 11.35 23.27 2.25
CA GLY A 110 11.62 22.05 1.50
C GLY A 110 11.28 20.79 2.29
N ARG A 111 11.68 20.69 3.56
CA ARG A 111 11.35 19.56 4.45
C ARG A 111 9.84 19.40 4.60
N TRP A 112 9.10 20.48 4.80
CA TRP A 112 7.63 20.42 4.91
C TRP A 112 6.96 19.93 3.63
N PHE A 113 7.47 20.30 2.45
CA PHE A 113 6.97 19.82 1.16
C PHE A 113 7.15 18.30 1.01
N MET A 114 8.33 17.79 1.37
CA MET A 114 8.58 16.35 1.32
C MET A 114 7.77 15.59 2.35
N PHE A 115 7.60 16.14 3.55
CA PHE A 115 6.70 15.59 4.56
C PHE A 115 5.25 15.52 4.03
N ALA A 116 4.73 16.61 3.49
CA ALA A 116 3.39 16.67 2.92
C ALA A 116 3.21 15.64 1.78
N SER A 117 4.20 15.50 0.90
CA SER A 117 4.18 14.50 -0.18
C SER A 117 4.11 13.08 0.36
N ARG A 118 4.85 12.76 1.43
CA ARG A 118 4.80 11.45 2.10
C ARG A 118 3.45 11.19 2.74
N VAL A 119 2.90 12.17 3.44
CA VAL A 119 1.56 12.06 4.06
C VAL A 119 0.49 11.79 2.99
N VAL A 120 0.58 12.43 1.82
CA VAL A 120 -0.33 12.16 0.70
C VAL A 120 -0.20 10.72 0.21
N GLU A 121 1.02 10.17 0.07
CA GLU A 121 1.22 8.78 -0.30
C GLU A 121 0.63 7.81 0.74
N GLU A 122 0.86 8.04 2.04
CA GLU A 122 0.28 7.23 3.12
C GLU A 122 -1.24 7.23 3.09
N LYS A 123 -1.86 8.42 2.98
CA LYS A 123 -3.31 8.55 2.88
C LYS A 123 -3.88 7.84 1.66
N ARG A 124 -3.22 7.94 0.50
CA ARG A 124 -3.65 7.26 -0.73
C ARG A 124 -3.54 5.76 -0.64
N ALA A 125 -2.50 5.25 0.00
CA ALA A 125 -2.36 3.83 0.28
C ALA A 125 -3.42 3.32 1.27
N ALA A 126 -3.70 4.09 2.33
CA ALA A 126 -4.72 3.77 3.32
C ALA A 126 -6.15 3.73 2.74
N ILE A 127 -6.44 4.45 1.64
CA ILE A 127 -7.75 4.39 0.95
C ILE A 127 -8.11 2.96 0.54
N LEU A 128 -7.14 2.12 0.14
CA LEU A 128 -7.42 0.73 -0.23
C LEU A 128 -8.03 -0.08 0.94
N TYR A 129 -7.69 0.29 2.16
CA TYR A 129 -8.22 -0.34 3.38
C TYR A 129 -9.48 0.37 3.86
N ASN A 130 -9.44 1.69 3.99
CA ASN A 130 -10.57 2.49 4.48
C ASN A 130 -11.84 2.32 3.61
N ASN A 131 -11.66 2.27 2.29
CA ASN A 131 -12.76 2.10 1.34
C ASN A 131 -12.82 0.67 0.78
N GLY A 132 -12.03 -0.26 1.31
CA GLY A 132 -11.91 -1.62 0.82
C GLY A 132 -13.18 -2.46 0.99
N PHE A 133 -14.08 -2.07 1.90
CA PHE A 133 -15.40 -2.69 2.08
C PHE A 133 -16.49 -2.07 1.21
N THR A 134 -16.24 -0.92 0.58
CA THR A 134 -17.27 -0.11 -0.10
C THR A 134 -16.94 0.18 -1.56
N SER A 135 -16.08 1.17 -1.82
CA SER A 135 -15.89 1.75 -3.15
C SER A 135 -14.62 1.31 -3.87
N GLU A 136 -13.60 0.86 -3.12
CA GLU A 136 -12.40 0.32 -3.76
C GLU A 136 -12.65 -1.10 -4.27
N GLN A 137 -12.50 -1.28 -5.58
CA GLN A 137 -12.89 -2.49 -6.26
C GLN A 137 -11.73 -3.42 -6.58
N SER A 138 -11.97 -4.70 -6.39
CA SER A 138 -11.22 -5.82 -6.92
C SER A 138 -11.44 -5.97 -8.44
N PRO A 139 -10.63 -6.74 -9.17
CA PRO A 139 -10.82 -6.97 -10.61
C PRO A 139 -12.17 -7.59 -11.01
N ASP A 140 -12.81 -8.32 -10.12
CA ASP A 140 -14.14 -8.93 -10.31
C ASP A 140 -15.30 -7.93 -10.21
N GLY A 141 -15.01 -6.66 -9.93
CA GLY A 141 -15.99 -5.55 -9.88
C GLY A 141 -16.69 -5.36 -8.55
N VAL A 142 -16.40 -6.19 -7.53
CA VAL A 142 -16.88 -6.00 -6.16
C VAL A 142 -15.81 -5.33 -5.29
N SER A 143 -16.18 -4.93 -4.07
CA SER A 143 -15.22 -4.33 -3.11
C SER A 143 -14.05 -5.27 -2.81
N ILE A 144 -12.89 -4.72 -2.41
CA ILE A 144 -11.67 -5.51 -2.14
C ILE A 144 -11.94 -6.55 -1.05
N PHE A 145 -12.64 -6.16 0.02
CA PHE A 145 -13.09 -7.06 1.07
C PHE A 145 -14.59 -7.30 0.90
N ASN A 146 -14.95 -8.52 0.52
CA ASN A 146 -16.33 -8.86 0.17
C ASN A 146 -16.67 -10.31 0.58
N SER A 147 -17.97 -10.53 0.81
CA SER A 147 -18.51 -11.86 1.15
C SER A 147 -18.74 -12.76 -0.06
N ALA A 148 -18.68 -12.21 -1.29
CA ALA A 148 -19.08 -12.93 -2.51
C ALA A 148 -18.24 -12.50 -3.73
N HIS A 149 -16.95 -12.83 -3.72
CA HIS A 149 -16.10 -12.71 -4.89
C HIS A 149 -16.47 -13.80 -5.91
N ALA A 150 -16.82 -13.41 -7.12
CA ALA A 150 -17.19 -14.34 -8.17
C ALA A 150 -15.95 -15.07 -8.73
N LEU A 151 -16.03 -16.40 -8.81
CA LEU A 151 -14.99 -17.24 -9.42
C LEU A 151 -15.35 -17.57 -10.86
N LYS A 152 -14.36 -17.56 -11.75
CA LYS A 152 -14.57 -17.91 -13.18
C LYS A 152 -14.96 -19.38 -13.39
N ALA A 153 -14.58 -20.26 -12.48
CA ALA A 153 -15.02 -21.66 -12.49
C ALA A 153 -16.45 -21.86 -12.00
N GLY A 154 -17.09 -20.81 -11.49
CA GLY A 154 -18.41 -20.84 -10.86
C GLY A 154 -18.32 -20.84 -9.34
N GLY A 155 -19.38 -20.37 -8.69
CA GLY A 155 -19.43 -20.16 -7.24
C GLY A 155 -18.81 -18.85 -6.79
N THR A 156 -18.75 -18.68 -5.49
CA THR A 156 -18.20 -17.49 -4.83
C THR A 156 -17.22 -17.89 -3.75
N ALA A 157 -16.37 -16.95 -3.37
CA ALA A 157 -15.45 -17.04 -2.23
C ALA A 157 -15.50 -15.74 -1.45
N ARG A 158 -15.03 -15.73 -0.22
CA ARG A 158 -15.05 -14.55 0.65
C ARG A 158 -13.69 -14.28 1.24
N ASN A 159 -13.43 -13.02 1.56
CA ASN A 159 -12.27 -12.58 2.32
C ASN A 159 -12.66 -11.65 3.48
N ILE A 160 -13.86 -11.82 3.99
CA ILE A 160 -14.35 -11.21 5.23
C ILE A 160 -14.97 -12.27 6.13
N LEU A 161 -15.13 -11.95 7.42
CA LEU A 161 -15.90 -12.77 8.33
C LEU A 161 -17.37 -12.87 7.87
N ALA A 162 -18.02 -13.98 8.18
CA ALA A 162 -19.45 -14.17 7.89
C ALA A 162 -20.33 -13.14 8.64
N SER A 163 -19.89 -12.73 9.82
CA SER A 163 -20.46 -11.61 10.59
C SER A 163 -19.32 -10.70 11.00
N ALA A 164 -19.52 -9.40 10.86
CA ALA A 164 -18.53 -8.41 11.29
C ALA A 164 -18.24 -8.61 12.80
N ALA A 165 -16.98 -8.47 13.17
CA ALA A 165 -16.55 -8.66 14.56
C ALA A 165 -15.28 -7.84 14.85
N ASP A 166 -15.22 -7.33 16.07
CA ASP A 166 -14.04 -6.66 16.60
C ASP A 166 -12.84 -7.61 16.72
N LEU A 167 -11.65 -7.05 16.80
CA LEU A 167 -10.43 -7.82 16.94
C LEU A 167 -10.38 -8.53 18.30
N SER A 168 -10.53 -9.83 18.27
CA SER A 168 -10.47 -10.73 19.42
C SER A 168 -9.72 -12.02 19.07
N ALA A 169 -9.40 -12.86 20.06
CA ALA A 169 -8.78 -14.15 19.80
C ALA A 169 -9.68 -15.02 18.90
N THR A 170 -10.98 -15.06 19.19
CA THR A 170 -11.94 -15.88 18.43
C THR A 170 -12.14 -15.38 17.00
N SER A 171 -12.29 -14.06 16.80
CA SER A 171 -12.46 -13.49 15.45
C SER A 171 -11.19 -13.66 14.61
N LEU A 172 -10.02 -13.54 15.22
CA LEU A 172 -8.73 -13.73 14.52
C LEU A 172 -8.50 -15.21 14.18
N GLU A 173 -8.83 -16.14 15.07
CA GLU A 173 -8.79 -17.58 14.81
C GLU A 173 -9.74 -17.95 13.66
N GLN A 174 -10.97 -17.43 13.66
CA GLN A 174 -11.94 -17.65 12.58
C GLN A 174 -11.43 -17.06 11.25
N ALA A 175 -10.89 -15.86 11.26
CA ALA A 175 -10.32 -15.24 10.06
C ALA A 175 -9.17 -16.07 9.47
N LEU A 176 -8.37 -16.73 10.33
CA LEU A 176 -7.32 -17.63 9.87
C LEU A 176 -7.88 -18.91 9.22
N VAL A 177 -8.96 -19.45 9.78
CA VAL A 177 -9.66 -20.60 9.18
C VAL A 177 -10.26 -20.20 7.84
N ASP A 178 -10.97 -19.07 7.78
CA ASP A 178 -11.56 -18.56 6.55
C ASP A 178 -10.50 -18.25 5.48
N LEU A 179 -9.39 -17.64 5.87
CA LEU A 179 -8.26 -17.39 4.95
C LEU A 179 -7.69 -18.69 4.35
N GLN A 180 -7.73 -19.80 5.10
CA GLN A 180 -7.23 -21.10 4.62
C GLN A 180 -8.26 -21.85 3.76
N THR A 181 -9.55 -21.67 4.02
CA THR A 181 -10.61 -22.45 3.35
C THR A 181 -11.28 -21.69 2.22
N GLU A 182 -11.40 -20.36 2.34
CA GLU A 182 -12.13 -19.52 1.39
C GLU A 182 -11.23 -18.81 0.37
N THR A 183 -9.90 -18.74 0.60
CA THR A 183 -9.00 -18.17 -0.41
C THR A 183 -8.84 -19.15 -1.57
N LYS A 184 -9.56 -18.89 -2.66
CA LYS A 184 -9.61 -19.73 -3.85
C LYS A 184 -9.07 -18.97 -5.06
N VAL A 185 -8.37 -19.68 -5.94
CA VAL A 185 -8.05 -19.16 -7.28
C VAL A 185 -9.27 -19.19 -8.17
N GLU A 186 -9.20 -18.53 -9.33
CA GLU A 186 -10.31 -18.47 -10.30
C GLU A 186 -10.80 -19.86 -10.77
N ALA A 187 -9.96 -20.89 -10.67
CA ALA A 187 -10.32 -22.29 -10.97
C ALA A 187 -11.04 -23.00 -9.80
N GLY A 188 -11.26 -22.33 -8.67
CA GLY A 188 -11.95 -22.89 -7.50
C GLY A 188 -11.05 -23.64 -6.51
N GLN A 189 -9.77 -23.81 -6.80
CA GLN A 189 -8.82 -24.48 -5.93
C GLN A 189 -8.39 -23.60 -4.77
N ILE A 190 -8.22 -24.17 -3.58
CA ILE A 190 -7.79 -23.48 -2.38
C ILE A 190 -6.29 -23.14 -2.47
N VAL A 191 -5.95 -21.90 -2.15
CA VAL A 191 -4.57 -21.45 -2.02
C VAL A 191 -4.20 -21.40 -0.54
N ALA A 192 -3.32 -22.31 -0.11
CA ALA A 192 -2.85 -22.27 1.27
C ALA A 192 -2.12 -20.93 1.55
N PRO A 193 -2.48 -20.22 2.63
CA PRO A 193 -1.80 -18.98 3.01
C PRO A 193 -0.35 -19.26 3.43
N ALA A 194 0.48 -18.21 3.40
CA ALA A 194 1.84 -18.31 3.92
C ALA A 194 1.85 -18.54 5.44
N THR A 195 2.99 -19.02 5.91
CA THR A 195 3.25 -19.23 7.34
C THR A 195 3.37 -17.88 8.08
N SER A 196 3.81 -16.83 7.38
CA SER A 196 3.97 -15.49 7.92
C SER A 196 2.83 -14.59 7.47
N LEU A 197 2.24 -13.88 8.41
CA LEU A 197 1.08 -13.01 8.19
C LEU A 197 1.35 -11.60 8.73
N VAL A 198 0.76 -10.61 8.07
CA VAL A 198 0.74 -9.23 8.52
C VAL A 198 -0.65 -8.93 9.07
N LEU A 199 -0.68 -8.40 10.28
CA LEU A 199 -1.89 -7.86 10.91
C LEU A 199 -1.78 -6.33 10.87
N ALA A 200 -2.56 -5.70 10.00
CA ALA A 200 -2.61 -4.24 9.87
C ALA A 200 -3.81 -3.71 10.68
N VAL A 201 -3.54 -2.76 11.57
CA VAL A 201 -4.52 -2.23 12.53
C VAL A 201 -4.40 -0.71 12.66
N PRO A 202 -5.49 -0.03 13.04
CA PRO A 202 -5.43 1.37 13.49
C PRO A 202 -4.72 1.47 14.85
N PRO A 203 -4.28 2.67 15.27
CA PRO A 203 -3.64 2.88 16.57
C PRO A 203 -4.49 2.44 17.78
N ALA A 204 -5.81 2.53 17.67
CA ALA A 204 -6.74 2.12 18.73
C ALA A 204 -6.61 0.62 19.07
N LEU A 205 -6.32 -0.22 18.09
CA LEU A 205 -6.20 -1.67 18.25
C LEU A 205 -4.76 -2.18 18.47
N GLU A 206 -3.76 -1.30 18.49
CA GLU A 206 -2.35 -1.67 18.61
C GLU A 206 -2.06 -2.59 19.81
N PHE A 207 -2.43 -2.15 21.01
CA PHE A 207 -2.17 -2.93 22.23
C PHE A 207 -2.97 -4.22 22.29
N THR A 208 -4.16 -4.23 21.71
CA THR A 208 -4.99 -5.44 21.59
C THR A 208 -4.35 -6.45 20.65
N ALA A 209 -3.89 -6.01 19.48
CA ALA A 209 -3.16 -6.83 18.53
C ALA A 209 -1.89 -7.44 19.16
N HIS A 210 -1.09 -6.64 19.84
CA HIS A 210 0.12 -7.12 20.52
C HIS A 210 -0.19 -8.15 21.61
N ARG A 211 -1.22 -7.95 22.42
CA ARG A 211 -1.63 -8.91 23.45
C ARG A 211 -2.09 -10.23 22.83
N LEU A 212 -2.90 -10.19 21.76
CA LEU A 212 -3.42 -11.38 21.11
C LEU A 212 -2.34 -12.26 20.49
N VAL A 213 -1.36 -11.63 19.86
CA VAL A 213 -0.35 -12.33 19.05
C VAL A 213 0.88 -12.74 19.87
N ASN A 214 1.29 -11.92 20.84
CA ASN A 214 2.55 -12.13 21.56
C ASN A 214 2.37 -12.83 22.93
N SER A 215 1.16 -12.88 23.50
CA SER A 215 0.91 -13.53 24.78
C SER A 215 1.21 -15.02 24.72
N LEU A 216 1.79 -15.56 25.79
CA LEU A 216 2.02 -17.00 25.94
C LEU A 216 0.72 -17.76 26.24
N LEU A 217 -0.15 -17.15 27.05
CA LEU A 217 -1.44 -17.66 27.43
C LEU A 217 -2.54 -16.90 26.70
N ARG A 218 -3.70 -17.55 26.55
CA ARG A 218 -4.84 -16.95 25.87
C ARG A 218 -5.35 -15.75 26.67
N PRO A 219 -5.37 -14.53 26.10
CA PRO A 219 -5.83 -13.35 26.80
C PRO A 219 -7.33 -13.43 27.12
N GLY A 220 -7.72 -13.00 28.34
CA GLY A 220 -9.13 -12.89 28.74
C GLY A 220 -9.79 -14.18 29.22
N VAL A 221 -9.04 -15.26 29.43
CA VAL A 221 -9.54 -16.52 29.97
C VAL A 221 -8.91 -16.78 31.33
N ALA A 222 -9.67 -17.30 32.29
CA ALA A 222 -9.19 -17.64 33.63
C ALA A 222 -8.32 -18.91 33.63
N ASP A 223 -8.49 -19.77 32.63
CA ASP A 223 -7.75 -21.01 32.47
C ASP A 223 -6.39 -20.72 31.80
N ASN A 224 -5.37 -21.48 32.19
CA ASN A 224 -3.99 -21.35 31.65
C ASN A 224 -3.85 -21.95 30.24
N ASP A 225 -4.79 -21.66 29.35
CA ASP A 225 -4.77 -22.16 27.99
C ASP A 225 -3.63 -21.55 27.17
N THR A 226 -2.95 -22.41 26.41
CA THR A 226 -1.88 -21.98 25.52
C THR A 226 -2.43 -21.14 24.36
N ASN A 227 -1.85 -20.00 24.07
CA ASN A 227 -2.20 -19.19 22.93
C ASN A 227 -1.71 -19.81 21.61
N ALA A 228 -2.62 -20.39 20.84
CA ALA A 228 -2.31 -21.02 19.56
C ALA A 228 -1.87 -20.00 18.48
N LEU A 229 -2.34 -18.75 18.55
CA LEU A 229 -1.98 -17.69 17.61
C LEU A 229 -0.48 -17.37 17.61
N LYS A 230 0.18 -17.50 18.77
CA LYS A 230 1.62 -17.27 18.90
C LYS A 230 2.50 -18.21 18.07
N ARG A 231 1.98 -19.36 17.65
CA ARG A 231 2.74 -20.32 16.83
C ARG A 231 3.03 -19.83 15.42
N ARG A 232 2.28 -18.84 14.94
CA ARG A 232 2.48 -18.25 13.61
C ARG A 232 3.47 -17.09 13.69
N ASN A 233 4.11 -16.81 12.56
CA ASN A 233 4.98 -15.66 12.45
C ASN A 233 4.14 -14.42 12.07
N TRP A 234 4.02 -13.46 12.99
CA TRP A 234 3.22 -12.25 12.85
C TRP A 234 4.09 -11.02 12.67
N THR A 235 3.66 -10.15 11.77
CA THR A 235 4.14 -8.77 11.69
C THR A 235 2.94 -7.87 11.94
N ILE A 236 2.98 -7.08 13.00
CA ILE A 236 1.94 -6.10 13.31
C ILE A 236 2.36 -4.78 12.69
N ILE A 237 1.49 -4.18 11.89
CA ILE A 237 1.70 -2.87 11.29
C ILE A 237 0.57 -1.95 11.73
N VAL A 238 0.94 -0.90 12.46
CA VAL A 238 0.00 0.12 12.92
C VAL A 238 -0.01 1.27 11.93
N ASN A 239 -1.16 1.54 11.34
CA ASN A 239 -1.29 2.63 10.38
C ASN A 239 -2.20 3.74 10.93
N PRO A 240 -1.66 4.94 11.23
CA PRO A 240 -2.43 6.06 11.78
C PRO A 240 -3.40 6.70 10.78
N TYR A 241 -3.34 6.32 9.50
CA TYR A 241 -4.23 6.83 8.46
C TYR A 241 -5.45 5.93 8.21
N PHE A 242 -5.61 4.86 8.98
CA PHE A 242 -6.87 4.13 9.01
C PHE A 242 -7.92 4.96 9.74
N THR A 243 -9.05 5.21 9.07
CA THR A 243 -10.11 6.10 9.56
C THR A 243 -11.08 5.39 10.47
N ASP A 244 -11.25 4.09 10.29
CA ASP A 244 -12.05 3.23 11.13
C ASP A 244 -11.21 2.70 12.29
N THR A 245 -11.68 2.90 13.52
CA THR A 245 -10.97 2.55 14.76
C THR A 245 -11.08 1.08 15.11
N ASP A 246 -12.08 0.38 14.57
CA ASP A 246 -12.42 -0.99 14.90
C ASP A 246 -12.09 -1.97 13.77
N ALA A 247 -11.85 -1.45 12.56
CA ALA A 247 -11.46 -2.25 11.42
C ALA A 247 -10.05 -2.84 11.58
N TRP A 248 -9.90 -4.09 11.19
CA TRP A 248 -8.61 -4.76 11.16
C TRP A 248 -8.45 -5.62 9.92
N PHE A 249 -7.21 -5.78 9.49
CA PHE A 249 -6.88 -6.42 8.23
C PHE A 249 -5.78 -7.45 8.41
N LEU A 250 -5.94 -8.58 7.72
CA LEU A 250 -4.98 -9.66 7.69
C LEU A 250 -4.51 -9.87 6.26
N GLN A 251 -3.22 -10.01 6.06
CA GLN A 251 -2.66 -10.29 4.74
C GLN A 251 -1.44 -11.21 4.82
N ASP A 252 -1.16 -11.87 3.71
CA ASP A 252 0.06 -12.66 3.56
C ASP A 252 1.28 -11.73 3.61
N ALA A 253 2.30 -12.07 4.39
CA ALA A 253 3.52 -11.27 4.50
C ALA A 253 4.32 -11.24 3.20
N SER A 254 4.11 -12.21 2.31
CA SER A 254 4.73 -12.20 1.00
C SER A 254 3.97 -11.27 0.05
N LYS A 255 4.61 -10.17 -0.35
CA LYS A 255 4.05 -9.18 -1.29
C LYS A 255 3.63 -9.77 -2.64
N LYS A 256 4.08 -10.97 -2.98
CA LYS A 256 3.69 -11.67 -4.22
C LYS A 256 2.38 -12.44 -4.08
N ARG A 257 1.92 -12.68 -2.84
CA ARG A 257 0.76 -13.52 -2.53
C ARG A 257 -0.50 -12.74 -2.20
N HIS A 258 -0.42 -11.42 -2.09
CA HIS A 258 -1.56 -10.52 -1.98
C HIS A 258 -1.58 -9.52 -3.13
N GLY A 259 -2.79 -9.08 -3.52
CA GLY A 259 -2.99 -8.28 -4.71
C GLY A 259 -2.90 -6.78 -4.53
N LEU A 260 -2.71 -6.28 -3.31
CA LEU A 260 -2.57 -4.84 -3.07
C LEU A 260 -1.28 -4.34 -3.72
N THR A 261 -1.41 -3.51 -4.73
CA THR A 261 -0.28 -3.12 -5.60
C THR A 261 -0.29 -1.62 -5.85
N SER A 262 0.91 -1.04 -5.85
CA SER A 262 1.18 0.32 -6.27
C SER A 262 2.11 0.33 -7.46
N TYR A 263 1.77 1.06 -8.52
CA TYR A 263 2.65 1.30 -9.66
C TYR A 263 3.18 2.73 -9.59
N THR A 264 4.51 2.84 -9.56
CA THR A 264 5.23 4.11 -9.62
C THR A 264 5.59 4.42 -11.05
N ARG A 265 5.01 5.48 -11.63
CA ARG A 265 5.37 5.98 -12.97
C ARG A 265 6.49 7.01 -12.90
N VAL A 266 6.35 7.95 -11.97
CA VAL A 266 7.38 8.96 -11.65
C VAL A 266 7.53 8.95 -10.13
N PRO A 267 8.73 8.70 -9.58
CA PRO A 267 8.96 8.81 -8.14
C PRO A 267 8.77 10.26 -7.69
N ILE A 268 8.62 10.47 -6.38
CA ILE A 268 8.64 11.83 -5.83
C ILE A 268 9.98 12.45 -6.17
N SER A 269 9.95 13.53 -6.93
CA SER A 269 11.13 14.27 -7.35
C SER A 269 10.84 15.76 -7.38
N MET A 270 11.84 16.55 -7.07
CA MET A 270 11.84 17.98 -7.37
C MET A 270 12.30 18.14 -8.82
N GLU A 271 11.57 18.93 -9.58
CA GLU A 271 12.00 19.36 -10.91
C GLU A 271 13.03 20.50 -10.79
N PRO A 272 13.80 20.76 -11.85
CA PRO A 272 14.73 21.89 -11.85
C PRO A 272 14.01 23.19 -11.48
N PRO A 273 14.58 24.01 -10.59
CA PRO A 273 13.97 25.25 -10.19
C PRO A 273 13.82 26.20 -11.37
N MET A 274 12.68 26.88 -11.44
CA MET A 274 12.37 27.83 -12.50
C MET A 274 12.29 29.24 -11.92
N THR A 275 12.65 30.24 -12.72
CA THR A 275 12.50 31.65 -12.35
C THR A 275 11.34 32.25 -13.15
N ASP A 276 10.37 32.82 -12.48
CA ASP A 276 9.29 33.58 -13.14
C ASP A 276 9.86 34.84 -13.78
N PRO A 277 9.75 35.03 -15.10
CA PRO A 277 10.28 36.20 -15.78
C PRO A 277 9.57 37.50 -15.39
N ARG A 278 8.37 37.47 -14.81
CA ARG A 278 7.59 38.66 -14.42
C ARG A 278 7.98 39.16 -13.04
N THR A 279 8.08 38.21 -12.06
CA THR A 279 8.29 38.55 -10.64
C THR A 279 9.71 38.31 -10.19
N ARG A 280 10.50 37.58 -10.98
CA ARG A 280 11.82 37.03 -10.64
C ARG A 280 11.82 36.07 -9.46
N ASN A 281 10.64 35.63 -9.02
CA ASN A 281 10.54 34.62 -7.97
C ASN A 281 11.14 33.29 -8.42
N ARG A 282 11.80 32.59 -7.49
CA ARG A 282 12.32 31.25 -7.71
C ARG A 282 11.26 30.24 -7.31
N MET A 283 10.88 29.36 -8.22
CA MET A 283 9.86 28.33 -8.02
C MET A 283 10.50 26.94 -7.94
N TYR A 284 10.11 26.15 -6.96
CA TYR A 284 10.61 24.80 -6.71
C TYR A 284 9.43 23.81 -6.82
N PRO A 285 9.20 23.23 -8.02
CA PRO A 285 8.12 22.29 -8.23
C PRO A 285 8.51 20.88 -7.74
N VAL A 286 7.59 20.24 -7.05
CA VAL A 286 7.67 18.82 -6.67
C VAL A 286 6.56 18.07 -7.40
N ARG A 287 6.91 16.95 -8.02
CA ARG A 287 5.98 16.18 -8.83
C ARG A 287 6.21 14.68 -8.65
N TRP A 288 5.13 13.91 -8.69
CA TRP A 288 5.19 12.46 -8.81
C TRP A 288 3.93 11.91 -9.49
N ARG A 289 4.02 10.67 -10.01
CA ARG A 289 2.88 9.97 -10.61
C ARG A 289 2.85 8.55 -10.11
N ARG A 290 1.71 8.15 -9.56
CA ARG A 290 1.52 6.84 -8.96
C ARG A 290 0.06 6.39 -9.04
N SER A 291 -0.16 5.07 -9.05
CA SER A 291 -1.47 4.47 -8.87
C SER A 291 -1.43 3.45 -7.74
N PHE A 292 -2.54 3.32 -7.03
CA PHE A 292 -2.79 2.31 -6.02
C PHE A 292 -4.02 1.52 -6.43
N GLY A 293 -4.07 0.24 -6.09
CA GLY A 293 -5.23 -0.59 -6.37
C GLY A 293 -5.01 -2.05 -5.98
N CYS A 294 -6.02 -2.85 -6.24
CA CYS A 294 -6.01 -4.29 -6.01
C CYS A 294 -5.93 -5.03 -7.35
N SER A 295 -4.92 -5.87 -7.53
CA SER A 295 -4.77 -6.72 -8.72
C SER A 295 -5.45 -8.08 -8.58
N PHE A 296 -5.65 -8.54 -7.36
CA PHE A 296 -6.44 -9.72 -6.99
C PHE A 296 -6.72 -9.66 -5.48
N TRP A 297 -7.86 -10.18 -5.05
CA TRP A 297 -8.30 -10.12 -3.65
C TRP A 297 -7.70 -11.21 -2.76
N GLN A 298 -7.26 -12.31 -3.36
CA GLN A 298 -6.66 -13.44 -2.65
C GLN A 298 -5.47 -13.01 -1.78
N GLY A 299 -5.30 -13.66 -0.65
CA GLY A 299 -4.22 -13.36 0.28
C GLY A 299 -4.44 -12.10 1.14
N THR A 300 -5.61 -11.48 1.03
CA THR A 300 -6.06 -10.39 1.92
C THR A 300 -7.37 -10.77 2.59
N PHE A 301 -7.55 -10.32 3.81
CA PHE A 301 -8.75 -10.54 4.61
C PHE A 301 -9.02 -9.30 5.45
N GLY A 302 -10.28 -8.96 5.71
CA GLY A 302 -10.63 -7.80 6.51
C GLY A 302 -11.88 -8.01 7.34
N SER A 303 -12.00 -7.27 8.44
CA SER A 303 -13.23 -7.10 9.21
C SER A 303 -13.44 -5.62 9.50
N PRO A 304 -14.62 -5.08 9.26
CA PRO A 304 -14.91 -3.68 9.56
C PRO A 304 -15.11 -3.41 11.06
N GLY A 305 -15.08 -4.45 11.92
CA GLY A 305 -15.52 -4.31 13.32
C GLY A 305 -17.03 -4.22 13.46
N VAL A 306 -17.51 -3.85 14.65
CA VAL A 306 -18.94 -3.72 15.00
C VAL A 306 -19.20 -2.38 15.65
#